data_0e9f8ed2cd7b18399f659fce92bd7b09
#
_entry.id   0e9f8ed2cd7b18399f659fce92bd7b09
#
_cell.length_a   1.000
_cell.length_b   1.000
_cell.length_c   1.000
_cell.angle_alpha   90.00
_cell.angle_beta   90.00
_cell.angle_gamma   90.00
#
_symmetry.space_group_name_H-M   'P 1'
#
loop_
_entity.id
_entity.type
_entity.pdbx_description
1 polymer ?
#
loop_
_entity_poly.entity_id
_entity_poly.type
_entity_poly.pdbx_seq_one_letter_code
_entity_poly.pdbx_strand_id
1 'polypeptide(L)'
;KFYHSVRLDESLCKGCINCIKRCPTEAIRVRGGKASINNKFCIDCGECIRVCPHHAKLATYDKLDVMKKYKYTVALPAPSLYSQFNNLDDVNIVLNALLLMGFDDVFEVSAAAELVSEATRQYISEHEEQLPLISTACPSVVRLIRVRFPNLIPHLLPINPPVEVAAVLAVRKAMEDTGLPREEIGIMFISPCPSKVTYVKSPLGTEKSEIDQVLAIKDVYPKLLACMKTVVGEDYSVIGTSGKIGISWGHSGGEASGLFTENYLAADGIENVIRVLEDMEDQKFTNLRFVELNACNGGCVGGVLTVENPYVAEVKLKRLRKYMPVARSHMHESEENVIKWTTGVQYEPVFRLGNNMMESFSRLNQVERLMKKFPGLDCGSCGAPTCKALAE
;
A
#
# COMPACT_ATOMS: atom_id res chain seq x y z
N LYS A 1 0.18 -4.75 20.03
CA LYS A 1 1.10 -3.68 19.62
C LYS A 1 1.11 -3.63 18.08
N PHE A 2 0.88 -2.46 17.50
CA PHE A 2 0.88 -2.31 16.04
C PHE A 2 2.25 -2.67 15.46
N TYR A 3 2.26 -3.48 14.39
CA TYR A 3 3.49 -3.88 13.72
C TYR A 3 3.95 -2.80 12.75
N HIS A 4 5.26 -2.61 12.62
CA HIS A 4 5.88 -1.73 11.63
C HIS A 4 6.93 -2.49 10.85
N SER A 5 6.89 -2.38 9.54
CA SER A 5 7.84 -3.01 8.63
C SER A 5 9.06 -2.15 8.33
N VAL A 6 8.94 -0.83 8.45
CA VAL A 6 10.08 0.08 8.24
C VAL A 6 11.00 0.07 9.45
N ARG A 7 12.29 -0.19 9.20
CA ARG A 7 13.35 -0.34 10.22
C ARG A 7 14.55 0.55 9.94
N LEU A 8 15.40 0.71 10.95
CA LEU A 8 16.70 1.34 10.85
C LEU A 8 17.79 0.31 11.11
N ASP A 9 18.78 0.25 10.21
CA ASP A 9 20.08 -0.35 10.50
C ASP A 9 21.01 0.76 11.03
N GLU A 10 21.25 0.74 12.33
CA GLU A 10 22.08 1.75 12.99
C GLU A 10 23.54 1.72 12.54
N SER A 11 24.05 0.56 12.11
CA SER A 11 25.44 0.40 11.65
C SER A 11 25.71 1.21 10.38
N LEU A 12 24.72 1.28 9.47
CA LEU A 12 24.79 2.02 8.21
C LEU A 12 24.42 3.49 8.36
N CYS A 13 23.69 3.86 9.42
CA CYS A 13 23.22 5.22 9.61
C CYS A 13 24.36 6.19 9.91
N LYS A 14 24.44 7.30 9.14
CA LYS A 14 25.44 8.38 9.32
C LYS A 14 24.86 9.64 9.95
N GLY A 15 23.60 9.61 10.44
CA GLY A 15 22.98 10.74 11.11
C GLY A 15 22.68 11.95 10.22
N CYS A 16 22.61 11.76 8.89
CA CYS A 16 22.18 12.82 7.98
C CYS A 16 20.67 13.12 8.15
N ILE A 17 20.23 14.27 7.64
CA ILE A 17 18.85 14.76 7.85
C ILE A 17 17.88 14.39 6.71
N ASN A 18 18.31 13.66 5.67
CA ASN A 18 17.48 13.40 4.48
C ASN A 18 16.15 12.72 4.83
N CYS A 19 16.18 11.69 5.68
CA CYS A 19 14.97 10.97 6.08
C CYS A 19 14.05 11.80 6.99
N ILE A 20 14.59 12.74 7.78
CA ILE A 20 13.77 13.65 8.60
C ILE A 20 12.97 14.59 7.69
N LYS A 21 13.64 15.18 6.71
CA LYS A 21 13.05 16.18 5.80
C LYS A 21 11.96 15.62 4.90
N ARG A 22 11.98 14.32 4.67
CA ARG A 22 11.02 13.63 3.79
C ARG A 22 9.99 12.81 4.52
N CYS A 23 10.02 12.78 5.86
CA CYS A 23 9.02 12.05 6.63
C CYS A 23 7.72 12.85 6.74
N PRO A 24 6.61 12.39 6.11
CA PRO A 24 5.37 13.16 6.01
C PRO A 24 4.63 13.30 7.35
N THR A 25 4.96 12.44 8.31
CA THR A 25 4.33 12.42 9.65
C THR A 25 5.32 12.82 10.74
N GLU A 26 6.47 13.36 10.37
CA GLU A 26 7.50 13.79 11.31
C GLU A 26 7.93 12.70 12.32
N ALA A 27 7.85 11.43 11.90
CA ALA A 27 8.14 10.28 12.75
C ALA A 27 9.64 10.09 13.07
N ILE A 28 10.52 10.86 12.41
CA ILE A 28 11.97 10.61 12.50
C ILE A 28 12.68 11.73 13.26
N ARG A 29 13.60 11.34 14.14
CA ARG A 29 14.52 12.22 14.84
C ARG A 29 15.96 11.77 14.60
N VAL A 30 16.93 12.69 14.63
CA VAL A 30 18.36 12.35 14.64
C VAL A 30 18.99 12.91 15.92
N ARG A 31 19.60 12.05 16.71
CA ARG A 31 20.31 12.42 17.93
C ARG A 31 21.55 11.56 18.06
N GLY A 32 22.64 12.12 18.57
CA GLY A 32 23.91 11.40 18.71
C GLY A 32 24.44 10.79 17.40
N GLY A 33 24.21 11.46 16.26
CA GLY A 33 24.65 10.98 14.95
C GLY A 33 23.86 9.78 14.40
N LYS A 34 22.72 9.42 14.99
CA LYS A 34 21.85 8.30 14.56
C LYS A 34 20.40 8.75 14.43
N ALA A 35 19.71 8.22 13.42
CA ALA A 35 18.27 8.39 13.29
C ALA A 35 17.52 7.45 14.23
N SER A 36 16.34 7.86 14.67
CA SER A 36 15.35 7.01 15.34
C SER A 36 13.99 7.18 14.71
N ILE A 37 13.14 6.15 14.75
CA ILE A 37 11.77 6.19 14.22
C ILE A 37 10.81 6.10 15.41
N ASN A 38 9.94 7.09 15.55
CA ASN A 38 8.81 7.01 16.45
C ASN A 38 7.68 6.25 15.75
N ASN A 39 7.48 5.01 16.18
CA ASN A 39 6.51 4.10 15.59
C ASN A 39 5.06 4.58 15.70
N LYS A 40 4.72 5.42 16.69
CA LYS A 40 3.37 5.98 16.81
C LYS A 40 2.99 6.85 15.60
N PHE A 41 3.96 7.58 15.06
CA PHE A 41 3.77 8.47 13.91
C PHE A 41 4.06 7.79 12.57
N CYS A 42 4.79 6.69 12.56
CA CYS A 42 5.18 6.01 11.32
C CYS A 42 3.96 5.39 10.62
N ILE A 43 3.80 5.69 9.33
CA ILE A 43 2.75 5.13 8.46
C ILE A 43 3.29 4.08 7.48
N ASP A 44 4.53 3.67 7.62
CA ASP A 44 5.23 2.68 6.79
C ASP A 44 5.20 2.97 5.27
N CYS A 45 5.10 4.24 4.87
CA CYS A 45 5.06 4.64 3.45
C CYS A 45 6.37 4.35 2.69
N GLY A 46 7.49 4.15 3.40
CA GLY A 46 8.79 3.84 2.79
C GLY A 46 9.55 5.04 2.23
N GLU A 47 9.06 6.29 2.33
CA GLU A 47 9.74 7.45 1.79
C GLU A 47 11.15 7.64 2.37
N CYS A 48 11.33 7.35 3.66
CA CYS A 48 12.65 7.37 4.28
C CYS A 48 13.63 6.31 3.74
N ILE A 49 13.11 5.20 3.17
CA ILE A 49 13.91 4.17 2.49
C ILE A 49 14.40 4.73 1.15
N ARG A 50 13.48 5.37 0.40
CA ARG A 50 13.76 5.96 -0.92
C ARG A 50 14.89 6.99 -0.88
N VAL A 51 14.88 7.85 0.14
CA VAL A 51 15.80 9.01 0.22
C VAL A 51 17.07 8.76 1.03
N CYS A 52 17.26 7.55 1.58
CA CYS A 52 18.43 7.25 2.38
C CYS A 52 19.65 6.89 1.50
N PRO A 53 20.67 7.79 1.35
CA PRO A 53 21.82 7.52 0.49
C PRO A 53 22.76 6.45 1.07
N HIS A 54 22.58 6.11 2.35
CA HIS A 54 23.38 5.09 3.04
C HIS A 54 22.64 3.74 3.16
N HIS A 55 21.44 3.62 2.57
CA HIS A 55 20.60 2.42 2.66
C HIS A 55 20.37 1.91 4.09
N ALA A 56 20.45 2.81 5.08
CA ALA A 56 20.24 2.50 6.50
C ALA A 56 18.77 2.34 6.87
N LYS A 57 17.84 2.84 6.05
CA LYS A 57 16.41 2.59 6.22
C LYS A 57 16.03 1.37 5.39
N LEU A 58 15.39 0.40 6.02
CA LEU A 58 15.07 -0.90 5.45
C LEU A 58 13.60 -1.23 5.64
N ALA A 59 13.08 -2.11 4.79
CA ALA A 59 11.80 -2.76 5.00
C ALA A 59 12.05 -4.22 5.43
N THR A 60 11.30 -4.68 6.42
CA THR A 60 11.25 -6.08 6.81
C THR A 60 10.16 -6.77 6.00
N TYR A 61 10.46 -7.89 5.38
CA TYR A 61 9.55 -8.75 4.62
C TYR A 61 10.09 -10.17 4.57
N ASP A 62 9.27 -11.12 4.11
CA ASP A 62 9.63 -12.53 4.08
C ASP A 62 10.52 -12.87 2.87
N LYS A 63 11.26 -13.96 2.96
CA LYS A 63 12.14 -14.46 1.89
C LYS A 63 11.53 -15.68 1.19
N LEU A 64 11.94 -15.97 -0.04
CA LEU A 64 11.39 -17.06 -0.84
C LEU A 64 11.47 -18.46 -0.17
N ASP A 65 12.43 -18.65 0.71
CA ASP A 65 12.60 -19.93 1.43
C ASP A 65 11.45 -20.26 2.38
N VAL A 66 10.60 -19.29 2.72
CA VAL A 66 9.39 -19.52 3.52
C VAL A 66 8.37 -20.45 2.81
N MET A 67 8.44 -20.58 1.49
CA MET A 67 7.61 -21.53 0.72
C MET A 67 7.69 -22.94 1.28
N LYS A 68 8.86 -23.35 1.74
CA LYS A 68 9.13 -24.70 2.28
C LYS A 68 8.36 -25.04 3.56
N LYS A 69 7.70 -24.05 4.18
CA LYS A 69 6.90 -24.25 5.40
C LYS A 69 5.51 -24.81 5.11
N TYR A 70 5.07 -24.74 3.86
CA TYR A 70 3.72 -25.12 3.44
C TYR A 70 3.77 -26.30 2.49
N LYS A 71 2.68 -27.08 2.45
CA LYS A 71 2.52 -28.18 1.50
C LYS A 71 2.01 -27.70 0.15
N TYR A 72 1.28 -26.58 0.15
CA TYR A 72 0.74 -25.95 -1.05
C TYR A 72 0.91 -24.44 -0.95
N THR A 73 1.43 -23.83 -1.98
CA THR A 73 1.76 -22.39 -2.00
C THR A 73 1.07 -21.68 -3.15
N VAL A 74 0.39 -20.59 -2.84
CA VAL A 74 -0.28 -19.74 -3.83
C VAL A 74 0.40 -18.38 -3.90
N ALA A 75 0.87 -17.99 -5.08
CA ALA A 75 1.39 -16.66 -5.32
C ALA A 75 0.26 -15.66 -5.61
N LEU A 76 0.30 -14.51 -4.95
CA LEU A 76 -0.57 -13.37 -5.24
C LEU A 76 0.27 -12.25 -5.87
N PRO A 77 0.40 -12.17 -7.21
CA PRO A 77 1.14 -11.08 -7.86
C PRO A 77 0.36 -9.78 -7.78
N ALA A 78 1.01 -8.71 -7.27
CA ALA A 78 0.44 -7.37 -7.34
C ALA A 78 0.34 -6.91 -8.81
N PRO A 79 -0.67 -6.12 -9.21
CA PRO A 79 -0.77 -5.58 -10.58
C PRO A 79 0.49 -4.81 -11.02
N SER A 80 1.17 -4.14 -10.07
CA SER A 80 2.43 -3.43 -10.31
C SER A 80 3.61 -4.33 -10.67
N LEU A 81 3.55 -5.65 -10.41
CA LEU A 81 4.60 -6.60 -10.78
C LEU A 81 4.78 -6.67 -12.30
N TYR A 82 3.68 -6.69 -13.05
CA TYR A 82 3.72 -6.83 -14.52
C TYR A 82 4.48 -5.69 -15.21
N SER A 83 4.51 -4.51 -14.61
CA SER A 83 5.20 -3.33 -15.17
C SER A 83 6.71 -3.33 -14.93
N GLN A 84 7.26 -4.29 -14.17
CA GLN A 84 8.68 -4.32 -13.83
C GLN A 84 9.54 -4.92 -14.95
N PHE A 85 8.93 -5.58 -15.93
CA PHE A 85 9.63 -6.30 -17.00
C PHE A 85 9.64 -5.52 -18.32
N ASN A 86 10.73 -5.64 -19.06
CA ASN A 86 10.84 -5.10 -20.41
C ASN A 86 10.14 -6.02 -21.40
N ASN A 87 9.44 -5.41 -22.38
CA ASN A 87 8.78 -6.11 -23.49
C ASN A 87 7.80 -7.20 -23.05
N LEU A 88 7.16 -7.04 -21.89
CA LEU A 88 6.07 -7.91 -21.49
C LEU A 88 4.80 -7.49 -22.27
N ASP A 89 4.26 -8.43 -23.06
CA ASP A 89 3.05 -8.27 -23.87
C ASP A 89 1.92 -9.23 -23.45
N ASP A 90 2.23 -10.26 -22.66
CA ASP A 90 1.27 -11.20 -22.12
C ASP A 90 1.51 -11.46 -20.62
N VAL A 91 0.49 -11.26 -19.79
CA VAL A 91 0.55 -11.54 -18.33
C VAL A 91 0.80 -13.02 -18.05
N ASN A 92 0.37 -13.92 -18.94
CA ASN A 92 0.53 -15.35 -18.78
C ASN A 92 2.01 -15.77 -18.68
N ILE A 93 2.92 -15.02 -19.27
CA ILE A 93 4.37 -15.27 -19.14
C ILE A 93 4.81 -15.16 -17.68
N VAL A 94 4.34 -14.12 -16.97
CA VAL A 94 4.66 -13.92 -15.54
C VAL A 94 4.00 -14.99 -14.69
N LEU A 95 2.73 -15.32 -14.95
CA LEU A 95 1.98 -16.30 -14.18
C LEU A 95 2.59 -17.70 -14.30
N ASN A 96 2.90 -18.15 -15.51
CA ASN A 96 3.58 -19.44 -15.72
C ASN A 96 5.01 -19.44 -15.16
N ALA A 97 5.70 -18.32 -15.21
CA ALA A 97 7.04 -18.20 -14.61
C ALA A 97 6.98 -18.30 -13.07
N LEU A 98 5.92 -17.84 -12.42
CA LEU A 98 5.71 -18.06 -10.98
C LEU A 98 5.52 -19.55 -10.65
N LEU A 99 4.74 -20.28 -11.46
CA LEU A 99 4.60 -21.73 -11.32
C LEU A 99 5.96 -22.43 -11.52
N LEU A 100 6.70 -22.07 -12.57
CA LEU A 100 8.05 -22.62 -12.82
C LEU A 100 9.04 -22.27 -11.70
N MET A 101 8.82 -21.16 -10.97
CA MET A 101 9.63 -20.75 -9.83
C MET A 101 9.40 -21.62 -8.59
N GLY A 102 8.33 -22.42 -8.58
CA GLY A 102 7.99 -23.41 -7.56
C GLY A 102 6.75 -23.10 -6.74
N PHE A 103 5.92 -22.13 -7.12
CA PHE A 103 4.57 -21.98 -6.57
C PHE A 103 3.66 -23.05 -7.16
N ASP A 104 2.75 -23.59 -6.34
CA ASP A 104 1.80 -24.63 -6.77
C ASP A 104 0.62 -24.02 -7.54
N ASP A 105 0.22 -22.79 -7.19
CA ASP A 105 -0.83 -22.04 -7.89
C ASP A 105 -0.55 -20.54 -7.89
N VAL A 106 -1.27 -19.80 -8.72
CA VAL A 106 -1.22 -18.35 -8.81
C VAL A 106 -2.63 -17.80 -8.84
N PHE A 107 -2.92 -16.82 -7.98
CA PHE A 107 -4.18 -16.09 -7.97
C PHE A 107 -3.93 -14.60 -8.20
N GLU A 108 -4.46 -14.05 -9.28
CA GLU A 108 -4.21 -12.66 -9.66
C GLU A 108 -4.93 -11.67 -8.74
N VAL A 109 -4.17 -10.80 -8.06
CA VAL A 109 -4.74 -9.68 -7.30
C VAL A 109 -5.54 -8.74 -8.22
N SER A 110 -5.13 -8.60 -9.47
CA SER A 110 -5.83 -7.83 -10.49
C SER A 110 -7.23 -8.39 -10.81
N ALA A 111 -7.45 -9.69 -10.75
CA ALA A 111 -8.77 -10.27 -10.92
C ALA A 111 -9.71 -9.90 -9.75
N ALA A 112 -9.23 -9.96 -8.51
CA ALA A 112 -9.96 -9.49 -7.35
C ALA A 112 -10.20 -7.96 -7.38
N ALA A 113 -9.30 -7.20 -7.99
CA ALA A 113 -9.47 -5.75 -8.15
C ALA A 113 -10.67 -5.39 -9.05
N GLU A 114 -11.05 -6.24 -9.99
CA GLU A 114 -12.27 -6.07 -10.78
C GLU A 114 -13.53 -6.21 -9.91
N LEU A 115 -13.55 -7.19 -9.00
CA LEU A 115 -14.64 -7.36 -8.02
C LEU A 115 -14.74 -6.14 -7.09
N VAL A 116 -13.60 -5.69 -6.57
CA VAL A 116 -13.56 -4.50 -5.68
C VAL A 116 -14.05 -3.27 -6.43
N SER A 117 -13.69 -3.09 -7.71
CA SER A 117 -14.20 -1.97 -8.54
C SER A 117 -15.72 -2.03 -8.70
N GLU A 118 -16.30 -3.21 -8.89
CA GLU A 118 -17.76 -3.40 -8.99
C GLU A 118 -18.44 -3.07 -7.66
N ALA A 119 -17.94 -3.63 -6.57
CA ALA A 119 -18.45 -3.37 -5.21
C ALA A 119 -18.35 -1.87 -4.85
N THR A 120 -17.28 -1.19 -5.26
CA THR A 120 -17.10 0.24 -5.03
C THR A 120 -18.15 1.05 -5.79
N ARG A 121 -18.42 0.72 -7.07
CA ARG A 121 -19.49 1.39 -7.84
C ARG A 121 -20.84 1.25 -7.17
N GLN A 122 -21.16 0.04 -6.71
CA GLN A 122 -22.41 -0.21 -6.00
C GLN A 122 -22.46 0.58 -4.69
N TYR A 123 -21.42 0.53 -3.88
CA TYR A 123 -21.35 1.25 -2.60
C TYR A 123 -21.54 2.77 -2.78
N ILE A 124 -20.86 3.37 -3.78
CA ILE A 124 -21.00 4.79 -4.11
C ILE A 124 -22.46 5.16 -4.47
N SER A 125 -23.17 4.28 -5.17
CA SER A 125 -24.55 4.53 -5.58
C SER A 125 -25.56 4.41 -4.42
N GLU A 126 -25.22 3.62 -3.41
CA GLU A 126 -26.08 3.35 -2.24
C GLU A 126 -25.85 4.33 -1.07
N HIS A 127 -24.72 5.07 -1.06
CA HIS A 127 -24.29 5.91 0.07
C HIS A 127 -23.93 7.34 -0.38
N GLU A 128 -24.84 8.01 -1.07
CA GLU A 128 -24.61 9.38 -1.57
C GLU A 128 -24.36 10.41 -0.47
N GLU A 129 -24.85 10.15 0.74
CA GLU A 129 -24.68 11.01 1.90
C GLU A 129 -23.25 11.00 2.48
N GLN A 130 -22.43 10.02 2.15
CA GLN A 130 -21.04 9.88 2.62
C GLN A 130 -20.00 10.43 1.63
N LEU A 131 -20.44 10.93 0.48
CA LEU A 131 -19.54 11.40 -0.57
C LEU A 131 -18.77 12.68 -0.14
N PRO A 132 -17.54 12.86 -0.63
CA PRO A 132 -16.76 11.90 -1.43
C PRO A 132 -16.21 10.75 -0.58
N LEU A 133 -16.15 9.54 -1.15
CA LEU A 133 -15.50 8.39 -0.51
C LEU A 133 -14.01 8.35 -0.84
N ILE A 134 -13.20 7.98 0.15
CA ILE A 134 -11.73 7.85 0.01
C ILE A 134 -11.36 6.38 -0.14
N SER A 135 -10.56 6.06 -1.16
CA SER A 135 -9.99 4.72 -1.36
C SER A 135 -9.21 4.23 -0.14
N THR A 136 -9.40 2.96 0.20
CA THR A 136 -8.71 2.28 1.30
C THR A 136 -7.67 1.26 0.80
N ALA A 137 -7.38 1.27 -0.49
CA ALA A 137 -6.42 0.37 -1.12
C ALA A 137 -4.97 0.60 -0.65
N CYS A 138 -4.60 1.83 -0.26
CA CYS A 138 -3.28 2.18 0.25
C CYS A 138 -3.26 2.20 1.80
N PRO A 139 -2.65 1.21 2.49
CA PRO A 139 -2.64 1.16 3.95
C PRO A 139 -1.91 2.35 4.61
N SER A 140 -0.92 2.94 3.93
CA SER A 140 -0.25 4.15 4.41
C SER A 140 -1.21 5.33 4.49
N VAL A 141 -2.10 5.49 3.50
CA VAL A 141 -3.10 6.56 3.48
C VAL A 141 -4.15 6.34 4.57
N VAL A 142 -4.67 5.11 4.70
CA VAL A 142 -5.63 4.77 5.77
C VAL A 142 -5.03 5.07 7.15
N ARG A 143 -3.76 4.67 7.38
CA ARG A 143 -3.07 4.97 8.63
C ARG A 143 -2.82 6.47 8.82
N LEU A 144 -2.47 7.20 7.77
CA LEU A 144 -2.30 8.65 7.83
C LEU A 144 -3.61 9.33 8.27
N ILE A 145 -4.74 8.95 7.67
CA ILE A 145 -6.06 9.46 8.04
C ILE A 145 -6.36 9.12 9.50
N ARG A 146 -6.13 7.87 9.91
CA ARG A 146 -6.35 7.42 11.27
C ARG A 146 -5.60 8.22 12.34
N VAL A 147 -4.38 8.68 12.04
CA VAL A 147 -3.53 9.36 13.03
C VAL A 147 -3.57 10.89 12.92
N ARG A 148 -3.92 11.45 11.77
CA ARG A 148 -3.82 12.90 11.52
C ARG A 148 -5.12 13.55 11.07
N PHE A 149 -6.03 12.83 10.40
CA PHE A 149 -7.24 13.37 9.80
C PHE A 149 -8.51 12.66 10.30
N PRO A 150 -8.79 12.71 11.62
CA PRO A 150 -9.89 11.92 12.22
C PRO A 150 -11.27 12.28 11.65
N ASN A 151 -11.47 13.53 11.18
CA ASN A 151 -12.73 13.97 10.58
C ASN A 151 -13.01 13.30 9.23
N LEU A 152 -11.98 12.73 8.58
CA LEU A 152 -12.11 12.04 7.30
C LEU A 152 -12.33 10.52 7.44
N ILE A 153 -12.28 9.97 8.66
CA ILE A 153 -12.55 8.54 8.89
C ILE A 153 -13.93 8.11 8.38
N PRO A 154 -15.02 8.89 8.53
CA PRO A 154 -16.32 8.51 7.98
C PRO A 154 -16.38 8.46 6.45
N HIS A 155 -15.43 9.07 5.76
CA HIS A 155 -15.32 9.06 4.31
C HIS A 155 -14.50 7.87 3.77
N LEU A 156 -13.87 7.05 4.64
CA LEU A 156 -13.15 5.86 4.20
C LEU A 156 -14.12 4.83 3.61
N LEU A 157 -13.83 4.37 2.40
CA LEU A 157 -14.59 3.30 1.75
C LEU A 157 -14.42 2.00 2.55
N PRO A 158 -15.46 1.42 3.16
CA PRO A 158 -15.34 0.25 4.02
C PRO A 158 -15.30 -1.06 3.21
N ILE A 159 -14.42 -1.11 2.23
CA ILE A 159 -14.20 -2.27 1.33
C ILE A 159 -12.77 -2.77 1.51
N ASN A 160 -12.61 -4.09 1.55
CA ASN A 160 -11.31 -4.74 1.64
C ASN A 160 -10.46 -4.43 0.40
N PRO A 161 -9.14 -4.20 0.55
CA PRO A 161 -8.27 -4.01 -0.59
C PRO A 161 -8.21 -5.27 -1.46
N PRO A 162 -7.98 -5.14 -2.77
CA PRO A 162 -7.96 -6.29 -3.70
C PRO A 162 -7.06 -7.44 -3.27
N VAL A 163 -5.96 -7.16 -2.58
CA VAL A 163 -5.05 -8.21 -2.11
C VAL A 163 -5.66 -9.08 -1.03
N GLU A 164 -6.51 -8.52 -0.16
CA GLU A 164 -7.20 -9.28 0.88
C GLU A 164 -8.33 -10.13 0.28
N VAL A 165 -9.10 -9.54 -0.63
CA VAL A 165 -10.14 -10.28 -1.39
C VAL A 165 -9.50 -11.43 -2.16
N ALA A 166 -8.39 -11.20 -2.86
CA ALA A 166 -7.64 -12.24 -3.56
C ALA A 166 -7.17 -13.34 -2.61
N ALA A 167 -6.69 -12.99 -1.42
CA ALA A 167 -6.21 -13.97 -0.44
C ALA A 167 -7.33 -14.89 0.05
N VAL A 168 -8.50 -14.34 0.39
CA VAL A 168 -9.67 -15.14 0.81
C VAL A 168 -10.12 -16.10 -0.30
N LEU A 169 -10.23 -15.60 -1.53
CA LEU A 169 -10.64 -16.42 -2.67
C LEU A 169 -9.59 -17.50 -3.01
N ALA A 170 -8.30 -17.16 -2.92
CA ALA A 170 -7.20 -18.11 -3.14
C ALA A 170 -7.18 -19.23 -2.10
N VAL A 171 -7.43 -18.90 -0.82
CA VAL A 171 -7.58 -19.90 0.26
C VAL A 171 -8.71 -20.87 -0.05
N ARG A 172 -9.90 -20.34 -0.39
CA ARG A 172 -11.08 -21.18 -0.70
C ARG A 172 -10.78 -22.12 -1.87
N LYS A 173 -10.27 -21.56 -2.97
CA LYS A 173 -9.89 -22.35 -4.15
C LYS A 173 -8.87 -23.44 -3.80
N ALA A 174 -7.81 -23.10 -3.08
CA ALA A 174 -6.76 -24.06 -2.73
C ALA A 174 -7.29 -25.18 -1.81
N MET A 175 -8.15 -24.87 -0.84
CA MET A 175 -8.79 -25.88 0.01
C MET A 175 -9.73 -26.82 -0.77
N GLU A 176 -10.50 -26.27 -1.71
CA GLU A 176 -11.39 -27.04 -2.59
C GLU A 176 -10.60 -27.95 -3.54
N ASP A 177 -9.56 -27.43 -4.18
CA ASP A 177 -8.78 -28.15 -5.18
C ASP A 177 -7.90 -29.26 -4.56
N THR A 178 -7.39 -29.03 -3.33
CA THR A 178 -6.39 -29.92 -2.71
C THR A 178 -6.95 -30.78 -1.55
N GLY A 179 -8.03 -30.34 -0.92
CA GLY A 179 -8.54 -30.95 0.32
C GLY A 179 -7.63 -30.73 1.54
N LEU A 180 -6.60 -29.88 1.42
CA LEU A 180 -5.68 -29.57 2.52
C LEU A 180 -6.33 -28.62 3.55
N PRO A 181 -5.97 -28.74 4.82
CA PRO A 181 -6.39 -27.80 5.83
C PRO A 181 -5.68 -26.45 5.63
N ARG A 182 -6.29 -25.35 6.12
CA ARG A 182 -5.81 -23.96 5.93
C ARG A 182 -4.34 -23.76 6.32
N GLU A 183 -3.89 -24.43 7.39
CA GLU A 183 -2.54 -24.28 7.96
C GLU A 183 -1.44 -24.85 7.06
N GLU A 184 -1.79 -25.73 6.15
CA GLU A 184 -0.85 -26.35 5.20
C GLU A 184 -0.75 -25.59 3.88
N ILE A 185 -1.62 -24.57 3.68
CA ILE A 185 -1.67 -23.71 2.51
C ILE A 185 -0.98 -22.37 2.84
N GLY A 186 -0.01 -21.99 2.04
CA GLY A 186 0.72 -20.71 2.17
C GLY A 186 0.29 -19.69 1.12
N ILE A 187 -0.37 -18.63 1.56
CA ILE A 187 -0.75 -17.50 0.70
C ILE A 187 0.35 -16.45 0.73
N MET A 188 0.98 -16.19 -0.42
CA MET A 188 2.18 -15.35 -0.52
C MET A 188 1.97 -14.16 -1.43
N PHE A 189 1.90 -12.97 -0.85
CA PHE A 189 1.76 -11.74 -1.61
C PHE A 189 3.10 -11.21 -2.12
N ILE A 190 3.22 -10.96 -3.42
CA ILE A 190 4.40 -10.33 -4.03
C ILE A 190 4.17 -8.82 -4.09
N SER A 191 4.77 -8.11 -3.13
CA SER A 191 4.42 -6.74 -2.74
C SER A 191 5.38 -5.68 -3.30
N PRO A 192 4.84 -4.52 -3.74
CA PRO A 192 5.63 -3.35 -4.13
C PRO A 192 6.09 -2.49 -2.94
N CYS A 193 5.55 -2.67 -1.72
CA CYS A 193 5.77 -1.70 -0.65
C CYS A 193 5.75 -2.30 0.77
N PRO A 194 6.42 -1.63 1.73
CA PRO A 194 6.45 -2.05 3.13
C PRO A 194 5.10 -1.89 3.84
N SER A 195 4.27 -0.94 3.40
CA SER A 195 2.96 -0.70 4.00
C SER A 195 2.04 -1.92 3.92
N LYS A 196 2.11 -2.70 2.85
CA LYS A 196 1.37 -3.96 2.70
C LYS A 196 1.92 -5.04 3.63
N VAL A 197 3.23 -5.06 3.92
CA VAL A 197 3.80 -5.95 4.95
C VAL A 197 3.23 -5.60 6.33
N THR A 198 3.17 -4.31 6.64
CA THR A 198 2.55 -3.81 7.87
C THR A 198 1.08 -4.20 7.95
N TYR A 199 0.32 -4.02 6.85
CA TYR A 199 -1.10 -4.37 6.76
C TYR A 199 -1.34 -5.85 7.08
N VAL A 200 -0.58 -6.75 6.50
CA VAL A 200 -0.74 -8.19 6.74
C VAL A 200 -0.54 -8.56 8.21
N LYS A 201 0.39 -7.90 8.89
CA LYS A 201 0.70 -8.17 10.32
C LYS A 201 -0.19 -7.39 11.30
N SER A 202 -0.78 -6.29 10.87
CA SER A 202 -1.66 -5.41 11.68
C SER A 202 -2.71 -4.78 10.74
N PRO A 203 -3.67 -5.56 10.27
CA PRO A 203 -4.66 -5.09 9.30
C PRO A 203 -5.56 -4.00 9.88
N LEU A 204 -6.12 -3.19 8.99
CA LEU A 204 -7.17 -2.21 9.27
C LEU A 204 -8.38 -2.59 8.41
N GLY A 205 -9.57 -2.60 9.02
CA GLY A 205 -10.81 -3.01 8.37
C GLY A 205 -11.14 -4.51 8.49
N THR A 206 -10.18 -5.34 8.90
CA THR A 206 -10.40 -6.76 9.21
C THR A 206 -9.63 -7.17 10.46
N GLU A 207 -10.07 -8.22 11.15
CA GLU A 207 -9.39 -8.70 12.37
C GLU A 207 -8.05 -9.38 12.07
N LYS A 208 -8.01 -10.14 10.99
CA LYS A 208 -6.84 -10.90 10.56
C LYS A 208 -6.80 -10.96 9.03
N SER A 209 -5.60 -10.83 8.47
CA SER A 209 -5.37 -11.07 7.04
C SER A 209 -5.24 -12.56 6.73
N GLU A 210 -5.77 -12.98 5.59
CA GLU A 210 -5.57 -14.33 5.05
C GLU A 210 -4.24 -14.51 4.32
N ILE A 211 -3.43 -13.47 4.24
CA ILE A 211 -2.07 -13.54 3.68
C ILE A 211 -1.11 -14.04 4.74
N ASP A 212 -0.38 -15.11 4.47
CA ASP A 212 0.60 -15.68 5.40
C ASP A 212 1.96 -14.99 5.33
N GLN A 213 2.45 -14.71 4.11
CA GLN A 213 3.79 -14.21 3.86
C GLN A 213 3.76 -13.07 2.82
N VAL A 214 4.70 -12.13 2.95
CA VAL A 214 4.84 -11.02 2.02
C VAL A 214 6.26 -10.99 1.46
N LEU A 215 6.39 -11.23 0.16
CA LEU A 215 7.64 -11.21 -0.59
C LEU A 215 7.81 -9.85 -1.27
N ALA A 216 9.03 -9.33 -1.34
CA ALA A 216 9.30 -8.09 -2.07
C ALA A 216 9.48 -8.35 -3.56
N ILE A 217 8.87 -7.53 -4.42
CA ILE A 217 9.06 -7.60 -5.88
C ILE A 217 10.54 -7.62 -6.23
N LYS A 218 11.36 -6.74 -5.66
CA LYS A 218 12.79 -6.64 -5.95
C LYS A 218 13.59 -7.91 -5.64
N ASP A 219 13.16 -8.70 -4.65
CA ASP A 219 13.84 -9.95 -4.26
C ASP A 219 13.38 -11.13 -5.14
N VAL A 220 12.12 -11.12 -5.56
CA VAL A 220 11.53 -12.13 -6.47
C VAL A 220 12.00 -11.92 -7.91
N TYR A 221 12.19 -10.66 -8.32
CA TYR A 221 12.45 -10.24 -9.69
C TYR A 221 13.59 -11.00 -10.40
N PRO A 222 14.80 -11.19 -9.82
CA PRO A 222 15.89 -11.84 -10.54
C PRO A 222 15.57 -13.30 -10.92
N LYS A 223 14.97 -14.06 -10.00
CA LYS A 223 14.59 -15.45 -10.22
C LYS A 223 13.41 -15.55 -11.19
N LEU A 224 12.41 -14.67 -11.01
CA LEU A 224 11.25 -14.62 -11.88
C LEU A 224 11.64 -14.28 -13.33
N LEU A 225 12.53 -13.31 -13.53
CA LEU A 225 13.03 -12.94 -14.85
C LEU A 225 13.76 -14.13 -15.55
N ALA A 226 14.50 -14.93 -14.78
CA ALA A 226 15.12 -16.13 -15.31
C ALA A 226 14.08 -17.17 -15.76
N CYS A 227 13.05 -17.43 -14.95
CA CYS A 227 11.95 -18.33 -15.30
C CYS A 227 11.15 -17.83 -16.51
N MET A 228 10.88 -16.51 -16.61
CA MET A 228 10.19 -15.92 -17.76
C MET A 228 10.91 -16.19 -19.09
N LYS A 229 12.26 -16.15 -19.12
CA LYS A 229 13.03 -16.48 -20.31
C LYS A 229 12.83 -17.92 -20.76
N THR A 230 12.66 -18.85 -19.83
CA THR A 230 12.33 -20.24 -20.13
C THR A 230 10.91 -20.36 -20.69
N VAL A 231 9.94 -19.73 -20.03
CA VAL A 231 8.52 -19.73 -20.47
C VAL A 231 8.34 -19.22 -21.89
N VAL A 232 9.01 -18.13 -22.26
CA VAL A 232 8.94 -17.55 -23.63
C VAL A 232 9.48 -18.49 -24.70
N GLY A 233 10.40 -19.39 -24.35
CA GLY A 233 10.98 -20.39 -25.26
C GLY A 233 10.14 -21.65 -25.42
N GLU A 234 9.04 -21.80 -24.68
CA GLU A 234 8.19 -22.98 -24.62
C GLU A 234 6.72 -22.61 -24.81
N ASP A 235 5.86 -23.61 -25.08
CA ASP A 235 4.39 -23.40 -25.04
C ASP A 235 3.94 -23.23 -23.59
N TYR A 236 3.22 -22.15 -23.29
CA TYR A 236 2.69 -21.86 -21.95
C TYR A 236 1.16 -21.77 -21.94
N SER A 237 0.58 -22.05 -20.75
CA SER A 237 -0.85 -22.07 -20.58
C SER A 237 -1.45 -20.65 -20.44
N VAL A 238 -2.62 -20.44 -20.98
CA VAL A 238 -3.42 -19.21 -20.76
C VAL A 238 -4.19 -19.39 -19.44
N ILE A 239 -3.65 -18.85 -18.37
CA ILE A 239 -4.21 -18.95 -17.00
C ILE A 239 -4.67 -17.60 -16.45
N GLY A 240 -4.31 -16.49 -17.11
CA GLY A 240 -4.69 -15.14 -16.69
C GLY A 240 -6.18 -14.89 -16.81
N THR A 241 -6.78 -14.33 -15.77
CA THR A 241 -8.21 -14.04 -15.65
C THR A 241 -8.52 -12.54 -15.51
N SER A 242 -7.51 -11.68 -15.51
CA SER A 242 -7.67 -10.23 -15.37
C SER A 242 -7.89 -9.52 -16.70
N GLY A 243 -8.64 -8.42 -16.66
CA GLY A 243 -8.79 -7.44 -17.75
C GLY A 243 -8.12 -6.10 -17.45
N LYS A 244 -8.45 -5.08 -18.24
CA LYS A 244 -7.87 -3.71 -18.13
C LYS A 244 -8.12 -3.08 -16.78
N ILE A 245 -9.31 -3.23 -16.22
CA ILE A 245 -9.69 -2.65 -14.92
C ILE A 245 -8.73 -3.14 -13.86
N GLY A 246 -8.59 -4.46 -13.70
CA GLY A 246 -7.75 -5.05 -12.67
C GLY A 246 -6.27 -4.70 -12.81
N ILE A 247 -5.72 -4.80 -14.01
CA ILE A 247 -4.32 -4.45 -14.27
C ILE A 247 -4.05 -2.96 -14.01
N SER A 248 -5.04 -2.08 -14.26
CA SER A 248 -4.90 -0.63 -14.04
C SER A 248 -4.64 -0.25 -12.59
N TRP A 249 -5.05 -1.06 -11.63
CA TRP A 249 -4.83 -0.78 -10.20
C TRP A 249 -3.35 -0.67 -9.79
N GLY A 250 -2.44 -1.04 -10.66
CA GLY A 250 -1.01 -0.89 -10.42
C GLY A 250 -0.51 0.55 -10.45
N HIS A 251 -1.21 1.48 -11.10
CA HIS A 251 -0.81 2.89 -11.23
C HIS A 251 -1.87 3.85 -10.68
N SER A 252 -1.47 5.09 -10.42
CA SER A 252 -2.37 6.16 -9.96
C SER A 252 -3.46 6.46 -10.97
N GLY A 253 -4.70 6.65 -10.50
CA GLY A 253 -5.89 6.82 -11.33
C GLY A 253 -6.45 5.51 -11.88
N GLY A 254 -5.79 4.39 -11.64
CA GLY A 254 -6.20 3.09 -12.16
C GLY A 254 -7.44 2.53 -11.49
N GLU A 255 -7.55 2.69 -10.17
CA GLU A 255 -8.74 2.33 -9.40
C GLU A 255 -9.94 3.20 -9.82
N ALA A 256 -9.76 4.52 -9.78
CA ALA A 256 -10.81 5.49 -10.10
C ALA A 256 -11.32 5.34 -11.54
N SER A 257 -10.45 5.04 -12.51
CA SER A 257 -10.86 4.80 -13.90
C SER A 257 -11.80 3.59 -14.08
N GLY A 258 -11.73 2.62 -13.17
CA GLY A 258 -12.62 1.46 -13.12
C GLY A 258 -14.04 1.79 -12.63
N LEU A 259 -14.28 3.00 -12.13
CA LEU A 259 -15.59 3.41 -11.62
C LEU A 259 -16.50 3.98 -12.71
N PHE A 260 -15.98 4.24 -13.92
CA PHE A 260 -16.73 4.78 -15.06
C PHE A 260 -17.47 6.09 -14.75
N THR A 261 -16.89 6.93 -13.90
CA THR A 261 -17.36 8.28 -13.60
C THR A 261 -16.22 9.27 -13.80
N GLU A 262 -16.53 10.51 -14.13
CA GLU A 262 -15.54 11.59 -14.22
C GLU A 262 -15.43 12.40 -12.92
N ASN A 263 -16.35 12.16 -11.97
CA ASN A 263 -16.41 12.89 -10.70
C ASN A 263 -15.49 12.25 -9.66
N TYR A 264 -14.19 12.09 -9.98
CA TYR A 264 -13.18 11.60 -9.08
C TYR A 264 -11.93 12.48 -9.08
N LEU A 265 -11.15 12.35 -8.03
CA LEU A 265 -9.80 12.89 -7.93
C LEU A 265 -8.84 11.72 -7.68
N ALA A 266 -7.73 11.67 -8.41
CA ALA A 266 -6.64 10.76 -8.13
C ALA A 266 -5.37 11.57 -7.82
N ALA A 267 -4.76 11.30 -6.67
CA ALA A 267 -3.51 11.95 -6.28
C ALA A 267 -2.49 10.91 -5.78
N ASP A 268 -1.23 11.16 -6.12
CA ASP A 268 -0.12 10.32 -5.74
C ASP A 268 1.07 11.14 -5.19
N GLY A 269 1.93 10.44 -4.44
CA GLY A 269 2.98 11.07 -3.66
C GLY A 269 2.45 11.64 -2.35
N ILE A 270 3.04 11.18 -1.25
CA ILE A 270 2.49 11.42 0.10
C ILE A 270 2.32 12.91 0.46
N GLU A 271 3.15 13.78 -0.06
CA GLU A 271 3.03 15.23 0.16
C GLU A 271 1.80 15.81 -0.54
N ASN A 272 1.49 15.36 -1.77
CA ASN A 272 0.27 15.73 -2.49
C ASN A 272 -0.97 15.15 -1.82
N VAL A 273 -0.89 13.89 -1.38
CA VAL A 273 -1.96 13.23 -0.62
C VAL A 273 -2.33 14.04 0.62
N ILE A 274 -1.34 14.51 1.39
CA ILE A 274 -1.60 15.34 2.57
C ILE A 274 -2.33 16.62 2.20
N ARG A 275 -1.93 17.31 1.14
CA ARG A 275 -2.61 18.55 0.68
C ARG A 275 -4.05 18.28 0.26
N VAL A 276 -4.30 17.18 -0.44
CA VAL A 276 -5.67 16.79 -0.82
C VAL A 276 -6.52 16.51 0.42
N LEU A 277 -5.97 15.82 1.43
CA LEU A 277 -6.69 15.55 2.69
C LEU A 277 -6.97 16.84 3.47
N GLU A 278 -6.03 17.80 3.52
CA GLU A 278 -6.24 19.13 4.10
C GLU A 278 -7.33 19.90 3.34
N ASP A 279 -7.32 19.88 2.02
CA ASP A 279 -8.36 20.52 1.19
C ASP A 279 -9.72 19.84 1.36
N MET A 280 -9.78 18.53 1.64
CA MET A 280 -11.01 17.82 1.98
C MET A 280 -11.56 18.25 3.36
N GLU A 281 -10.71 18.38 4.39
CA GLU A 281 -11.14 18.90 5.70
C GLU A 281 -11.66 20.33 5.60
N ASP A 282 -11.06 21.15 4.72
CA ASP A 282 -11.50 22.51 4.41
C ASP A 282 -12.74 22.56 3.49
N GLN A 283 -13.31 21.43 3.12
CA GLN A 283 -14.51 21.30 2.25
C GLN A 283 -14.38 22.05 0.91
N LYS A 284 -13.18 22.07 0.33
CA LYS A 284 -12.91 22.79 -0.94
C LYS A 284 -13.46 22.07 -2.17
N PHE A 285 -13.74 20.78 -2.07
CA PHE A 285 -14.22 19.99 -3.20
C PHE A 285 -15.75 19.91 -3.23
N THR A 286 -16.30 20.28 -4.37
CA THR A 286 -17.73 20.12 -4.67
C THR A 286 -17.89 19.05 -5.75
N ASN A 287 -18.95 18.24 -5.65
CA ASN A 287 -19.32 17.24 -6.66
C ASN A 287 -18.35 16.06 -6.88
N LEU A 288 -17.34 15.87 -6.01
CA LEU A 288 -16.55 14.64 -6.03
C LEU A 288 -17.36 13.47 -5.45
N ARG A 289 -17.23 12.32 -6.09
CA ARG A 289 -17.81 11.05 -5.61
C ARG A 289 -16.74 10.13 -5.02
N PHE A 290 -15.52 10.19 -5.56
CA PHE A 290 -14.45 9.29 -5.18
C PHE A 290 -13.08 9.98 -5.18
N VAL A 291 -12.25 9.63 -4.22
CA VAL A 291 -10.88 10.14 -4.09
C VAL A 291 -9.92 8.95 -3.97
N GLU A 292 -9.12 8.74 -5.00
CA GLU A 292 -8.02 7.76 -5.00
C GLU A 292 -6.74 8.41 -4.50
N LEU A 293 -6.16 7.88 -3.44
CA LEU A 293 -4.94 8.42 -2.84
C LEU A 293 -3.85 7.34 -2.73
N ASN A 294 -2.70 7.61 -3.32
CA ASN A 294 -1.56 6.73 -3.32
C ASN A 294 -0.34 7.39 -2.66
N ALA A 295 0.24 6.77 -1.62
CA ALA A 295 1.41 7.33 -0.94
C ALA A 295 2.67 7.41 -1.82
N CYS A 296 2.78 6.56 -2.84
CA CYS A 296 3.92 6.49 -3.75
C CYS A 296 3.64 7.25 -5.04
N ASN A 297 4.66 7.92 -5.61
CA ASN A 297 4.55 8.59 -6.91
C ASN A 297 4.24 7.57 -8.01
N GLY A 298 3.24 7.84 -8.82
CA GLY A 298 2.76 6.97 -9.89
C GLY A 298 1.89 5.80 -9.38
N GLY A 299 1.56 5.74 -8.08
CA GLY A 299 0.82 4.65 -7.47
C GLY A 299 1.72 3.48 -7.05
N CYS A 300 1.17 2.26 -7.02
CA CYS A 300 1.89 1.07 -6.54
C CYS A 300 3.13 0.71 -7.39
N VAL A 301 3.16 1.06 -8.67
CA VAL A 301 4.35 0.88 -9.54
C VAL A 301 5.57 1.65 -9.03
N GLY A 302 5.37 2.71 -8.23
CA GLY A 302 6.42 3.50 -7.60
C GLY A 302 6.78 3.07 -6.17
N GLY A 303 6.35 1.92 -5.71
CA GLY A 303 6.68 1.40 -4.38
C GLY A 303 8.18 1.17 -4.19
N VAL A 304 8.67 1.29 -2.94
CA VAL A 304 10.12 1.17 -2.64
C VAL A 304 10.66 -0.28 -2.69
N LEU A 305 9.80 -1.25 -2.91
CA LEU A 305 10.18 -2.66 -3.11
C LEU A 305 10.07 -3.09 -4.59
N THR A 306 9.83 -2.17 -5.51
CA THR A 306 9.89 -2.36 -6.96
C THR A 306 11.31 -2.16 -7.51
N VAL A 307 11.51 -2.44 -8.80
CA VAL A 307 12.82 -2.31 -9.48
C VAL A 307 12.81 -1.25 -10.58
N GLU A 308 11.67 -1.02 -11.22
CA GLU A 308 11.55 -0.10 -12.36
C GLU A 308 11.28 1.35 -11.91
N ASN A 309 11.68 2.30 -12.73
CA ASN A 309 11.27 3.68 -12.56
C ASN A 309 9.73 3.81 -12.68
N PRO A 310 9.03 4.51 -11.76
CA PRO A 310 7.57 4.53 -11.73
C PRO A 310 6.93 5.07 -13.02
N TYR A 311 7.52 6.07 -13.65
CA TYR A 311 6.99 6.63 -14.91
C TYR A 311 7.17 5.67 -16.08
N VAL A 312 8.28 4.94 -16.13
CA VAL A 312 8.53 3.89 -17.13
C VAL A 312 7.60 2.71 -16.88
N ALA A 313 7.44 2.30 -15.63
CA ALA A 313 6.53 1.23 -15.23
C ALA A 313 5.07 1.54 -15.61
N GLU A 314 4.62 2.77 -15.42
CA GLU A 314 3.28 3.20 -15.83
C GLU A 314 3.08 3.06 -17.35
N VAL A 315 4.06 3.48 -18.15
CA VAL A 315 3.99 3.34 -19.64
C VAL A 315 3.96 1.86 -20.03
N LYS A 316 4.76 1.02 -19.40
CA LYS A 316 4.76 -0.44 -19.64
C LYS A 316 3.40 -1.05 -19.31
N LEU A 317 2.79 -0.66 -18.19
CA LEU A 317 1.48 -1.15 -17.77
C LEU A 317 0.37 -0.70 -18.74
N LYS A 318 0.40 0.56 -19.19
CA LYS A 318 -0.52 1.09 -20.22
C LYS A 318 -0.39 0.33 -21.54
N ARG A 319 0.84 -0.03 -21.94
CA ARG A 319 1.09 -0.82 -23.15
C ARG A 319 0.55 -2.25 -23.01
N LEU A 320 0.84 -2.93 -21.90
CA LEU A 320 0.40 -4.30 -21.63
C LEU A 320 -1.13 -4.41 -21.73
N ARG A 321 -1.87 -3.49 -21.10
CA ARG A 321 -3.34 -3.52 -21.06
C ARG A 321 -4.02 -3.10 -22.35
N LYS A 322 -3.29 -2.56 -23.34
CA LYS A 322 -3.89 -1.94 -24.56
C LYS A 322 -4.86 -2.86 -25.29
N TYR A 323 -4.53 -4.14 -25.39
CA TYR A 323 -5.31 -5.13 -26.13
C TYR A 323 -6.11 -6.08 -25.23
N MET A 324 -6.10 -5.87 -23.91
CA MET A 324 -6.88 -6.68 -22.99
C MET A 324 -8.36 -6.28 -23.02
N PRO A 325 -9.29 -7.20 -22.71
CA PRO A 325 -10.70 -6.86 -22.50
C PRO A 325 -10.85 -5.90 -21.31
N VAL A 326 -11.97 -5.20 -21.21
CA VAL A 326 -12.23 -4.23 -20.12
C VAL A 326 -12.23 -4.93 -18.77
N ALA A 327 -13.03 -5.98 -18.62
CA ALA A 327 -13.01 -6.91 -17.51
C ALA A 327 -13.02 -8.33 -18.08
N ARG A 328 -12.31 -9.23 -17.43
CA ARG A 328 -12.21 -10.64 -17.82
C ARG A 328 -12.60 -11.57 -16.69
N SER A 329 -12.46 -11.10 -15.48
CA SER A 329 -12.89 -11.84 -14.30
C SER A 329 -14.42 -11.93 -14.28
N HIS A 330 -14.94 -13.15 -14.38
CA HIS A 330 -16.37 -13.44 -14.21
C HIS A 330 -16.68 -13.94 -12.80
N MET A 331 -15.80 -13.61 -11.85
CA MET A 331 -16.03 -13.97 -10.45
C MET A 331 -17.21 -13.14 -9.92
N HIS A 332 -18.13 -13.81 -9.27
CA HIS A 332 -19.20 -13.20 -8.50
C HIS A 332 -19.02 -13.61 -7.05
N GLU A 333 -18.79 -12.63 -6.19
CA GLU A 333 -18.72 -12.88 -4.76
C GLU A 333 -19.95 -12.26 -4.08
N SER A 334 -20.79 -13.13 -3.52
CA SER A 334 -22.01 -12.72 -2.84
C SER A 334 -21.85 -12.54 -1.34
N GLU A 335 -20.73 -13.02 -0.77
CA GLU A 335 -20.49 -12.90 0.67
C GLU A 335 -19.94 -11.52 1.01
N GLU A 336 -20.76 -10.71 1.67
CA GLU A 336 -20.37 -9.35 2.08
C GLU A 336 -19.08 -9.30 2.90
N ASN A 337 -18.82 -10.32 3.74
CA ASN A 337 -17.63 -10.37 4.60
C ASN A 337 -16.31 -10.52 3.83
N VAL A 338 -16.34 -10.98 2.58
CA VAL A 338 -15.15 -11.03 1.72
C VAL A 338 -14.81 -9.64 1.18
N ILE A 339 -15.83 -8.90 0.79
CA ILE A 339 -15.70 -7.59 0.14
C ILE A 339 -15.66 -6.46 1.17
N LYS A 340 -16.57 -6.44 2.15
CA LYS A 340 -16.72 -5.36 3.13
C LYS A 340 -15.81 -5.55 4.33
N TRP A 341 -15.45 -4.46 4.96
CA TRP A 341 -14.76 -4.48 6.24
C TRP A 341 -15.59 -5.18 7.32
N THR A 342 -14.91 -5.95 8.17
CA THR A 342 -15.50 -6.60 9.34
C THR A 342 -15.27 -5.79 10.63
N THR A 343 -14.29 -4.87 10.61
CA THR A 343 -13.97 -3.99 11.74
C THR A 343 -13.85 -2.53 11.27
N GLY A 344 -14.27 -1.59 12.10
CA GLY A 344 -14.12 -0.16 11.79
C GLY A 344 -12.71 0.36 12.07
N VAL A 345 -12.29 1.37 11.31
CA VAL A 345 -11.08 2.15 11.59
C VAL A 345 -11.42 3.22 12.62
N GLN A 346 -10.67 3.26 13.72
CA GLN A 346 -10.84 4.23 14.79
C GLN A 346 -9.66 5.20 14.83
N TYR A 347 -9.94 6.44 15.25
CA TYR A 347 -8.89 7.44 15.48
C TYR A 347 -7.85 6.95 16.48
N GLU A 348 -6.58 7.08 16.12
CA GLU A 348 -5.43 6.81 16.99
C GLU A 348 -4.75 8.14 17.35
N PRO A 349 -5.04 8.72 18.54
CA PRO A 349 -4.51 10.03 18.92
C PRO A 349 -3.02 9.91 19.27
N VAL A 350 -2.16 10.17 18.32
CA VAL A 350 -0.70 10.15 18.51
C VAL A 350 -0.14 11.50 18.94
N PHE A 351 -0.84 12.59 18.65
CA PHE A 351 -0.47 13.98 18.97
C PHE A 351 -1.22 14.49 20.22
N ARG A 352 -0.91 13.91 21.37
CA ARG A 352 -1.47 14.39 22.64
C ARG A 352 -0.47 15.26 23.38
N LEU A 353 -0.76 16.54 23.54
CA LEU A 353 0.05 17.46 24.33
C LEU A 353 -0.12 17.25 25.84
N GLY A 354 -1.28 16.74 26.28
CA GLY A 354 -1.56 16.53 27.71
C GLY A 354 -2.66 15.50 27.94
N ASN A 355 -2.84 15.09 29.20
CA ASN A 355 -3.85 14.12 29.62
C ASN A 355 -5.24 14.75 29.80
N ASN A 356 -5.31 16.06 29.92
CA ASN A 356 -6.55 16.85 30.04
C ASN A 356 -6.41 18.19 29.31
N MET A 357 -7.52 18.90 29.17
CA MET A 357 -7.58 20.15 28.41
C MET A 357 -6.66 21.24 29.02
N MET A 358 -6.61 21.36 30.34
CA MET A 358 -5.81 22.38 31.02
C MET A 358 -4.31 22.13 30.84
N GLU A 359 -3.87 20.88 30.94
CA GLU A 359 -2.48 20.48 30.67
C GLU A 359 -2.12 20.71 29.19
N SER A 360 -3.03 20.36 28.29
CA SER A 360 -2.84 20.56 26.84
C SER A 360 -2.69 22.05 26.50
N PHE A 361 -3.51 22.93 27.07
CA PHE A 361 -3.37 24.38 26.89
C PHE A 361 -2.07 24.92 27.49
N SER A 362 -1.71 24.47 28.67
CA SER A 362 -0.43 24.88 29.30
C SER A 362 0.76 24.51 28.42
N ARG A 363 0.80 23.28 27.92
CA ARG A 363 1.88 22.81 27.04
C ARG A 363 1.85 23.52 25.68
N LEU A 364 0.67 23.77 25.10
CA LEU A 364 0.54 24.53 23.86
C LEU A 364 1.16 25.93 24.02
N ASN A 365 0.83 26.64 25.11
CA ASN A 365 1.43 27.94 25.40
C ASN A 365 2.96 27.87 25.57
N GLN A 366 3.50 26.77 26.14
CA GLN A 366 4.93 26.57 26.24
C GLN A 366 5.57 26.34 24.86
N VAL A 367 4.96 25.51 24.01
CA VAL A 367 5.39 25.28 22.62
C VAL A 367 5.42 26.60 21.85
N GLU A 368 4.36 27.42 21.93
CA GLU A 368 4.32 28.74 21.27
C GLU A 368 5.43 29.69 21.76
N ARG A 369 5.70 29.70 23.07
CA ARG A 369 6.80 30.52 23.63
C ARG A 369 8.16 30.04 23.14
N LEU A 370 8.38 28.73 23.00
CA LEU A 370 9.61 28.17 22.44
C LEU A 370 9.75 28.47 20.95
N MET A 371 8.64 28.34 20.20
CA MET A 371 8.62 28.66 18.76
C MET A 371 9.07 30.12 18.49
N LYS A 372 8.66 31.07 19.31
CA LYS A 372 9.10 32.48 19.19
C LYS A 372 10.62 32.66 19.38
N LYS A 373 11.30 31.71 20.00
CA LYS A 373 12.77 31.75 20.19
C LYS A 373 13.54 31.03 19.09
N PHE A 374 12.86 30.24 18.26
CA PHE A 374 13.49 29.49 17.20
C PHE A 374 13.49 30.30 15.88
N PRO A 375 14.44 30.04 14.98
CA PRO A 375 14.56 30.79 13.72
C PRO A 375 13.42 30.46 12.72
N GLY A 376 12.59 29.46 12.97
CA GLY A 376 11.47 29.08 12.09
C GLY A 376 11.87 28.51 10.74
N LEU A 377 13.14 28.11 10.57
CA LEU A 377 13.69 27.64 9.28
C LEU A 377 13.33 26.20 8.94
N ASP A 378 12.86 25.43 9.92
CA ASP A 378 12.57 23.99 9.79
C ASP A 378 13.68 23.20 9.07
N CYS A 379 14.94 23.60 9.27
CA CYS A 379 16.10 23.09 8.52
C CYS A 379 16.50 21.66 8.91
N GLY A 380 16.05 21.14 10.04
CA GLY A 380 16.39 19.80 10.53
C GLY A 380 17.77 19.66 11.19
N SER A 381 18.58 20.72 11.23
CA SER A 381 19.95 20.67 11.76
C SER A 381 20.04 20.32 13.24
N CYS A 382 18.98 20.60 14.01
CA CYS A 382 18.83 20.19 15.41
C CYS A 382 18.43 18.71 15.60
N GLY A 383 18.20 17.97 14.49
CA GLY A 383 17.75 16.59 14.49
C GLY A 383 16.23 16.41 14.65
N ALA A 384 15.45 17.49 14.67
CA ALA A 384 13.99 17.47 14.57
C ALA A 384 13.54 17.91 13.17
N PRO A 385 12.40 17.43 12.65
CA PRO A 385 11.94 17.75 11.29
C PRO A 385 11.54 19.22 11.14
N THR A 386 10.91 19.79 12.15
CA THR A 386 10.47 21.20 12.21
C THR A 386 10.85 21.84 13.54
N CYS A 387 10.84 23.16 13.59
CA CYS A 387 11.02 23.90 14.83
C CYS A 387 9.90 23.61 15.84
N LYS A 388 8.68 23.38 15.37
CA LYS A 388 7.55 22.95 16.19
C LYS A 388 7.80 21.58 16.81
N ALA A 389 8.21 20.60 16.01
CA ALA A 389 8.53 19.25 16.47
C ALA A 389 9.76 19.19 17.43
N LEU A 390 10.57 20.25 17.46
CA LEU A 390 11.62 20.41 18.47
C LEU A 390 11.04 21.00 19.77
N ALA A 391 10.05 21.88 19.68
CA ALA A 391 9.40 22.51 20.83
C ALA A 391 8.49 21.55 21.58
N GLU A 392 7.81 20.65 20.87
CA GLU A 392 6.99 19.54 21.40
C GLU A 392 7.86 18.46 22.08
#